data_04a309a3346f90551aa91a0104845d66
#
_entry.id   04a309a3346f90551aa91a0104845d66
#
_cell.length_a   1.000
_cell.length_b   1.000
_cell.length_c   1.000
_cell.angle_alpha   90.00
_cell.angle_beta   90.00
_cell.angle_gamma   90.00
#
_symmetry.space_group_name_H-M   'P 1'
#
loop_
_entity.id
_entity.type
_entity.pdbx_description
1 polymer ?
#
loop_
_entity_poly.entity_id
_entity_poly.type
_entity_poly.pdbx_seq_one_letter_code
_entity_poly.pdbx_strand_id
1 'polypeptide(L)'
;MKRLFILVIVGLMTLSAIGQKPEKYTENDIKQFYRTIQGDYIGQLNDSTTLTLHFTPIWEREDNRFQWLYMEAVNNSTKTVIEQKIIEIKPISDIAFKVVVHGLKQPSVFEGKWSNRNFFDGFNTSILKGKSKFNFVKTLDYEYQTGWNKRKDLKCFPSGDRIHIKFVQEDERLYVKRVPKHSTNIIGITFFKDLTD
;
A
#
# COMPACT_ATOMS: atom_id res chain seq x y z
N MET A 1 -16.20 47.21 -31.03
CA MET A 1 -15.18 47.14 -29.97
C MET A 1 -15.55 46.29 -28.74
N LYS A 2 -16.83 45.94 -28.47
CA LYS A 2 -17.19 45.08 -27.31
C LYS A 2 -16.96 43.59 -27.45
N ARG A 3 -16.76 43.07 -28.67
CA ARG A 3 -16.54 41.60 -28.89
C ARG A 3 -15.07 41.14 -28.74
N LEU A 4 -14.13 42.09 -28.78
CA LEU A 4 -12.70 41.75 -28.63
C LEU A 4 -12.30 41.54 -27.18
N PHE A 5 -13.01 42.17 -26.23
CA PHE A 5 -12.71 42.04 -24.80
C PHE A 5 -13.13 40.69 -24.20
N ILE A 6 -14.14 40.02 -24.75
CA ILE A 6 -14.62 38.70 -24.23
C ILE A 6 -13.64 37.59 -24.62
N LEU A 7 -13.00 37.65 -25.77
CA LEU A 7 -12.03 36.68 -26.23
C LEU A 7 -10.74 36.69 -25.41
N VAL A 8 -10.33 37.86 -24.88
CA VAL A 8 -9.13 37.98 -24.04
C VAL A 8 -9.39 37.41 -22.62
N ILE A 9 -10.59 37.53 -22.08
CA ILE A 9 -10.92 36.98 -20.75
C ILE A 9 -11.07 35.47 -20.78
N VAL A 10 -11.61 34.89 -21.86
CA VAL A 10 -11.71 33.44 -22.02
C VAL A 10 -10.31 32.82 -22.24
N GLY A 11 -9.40 33.51 -22.95
CA GLY A 11 -8.02 33.06 -23.11
C GLY A 11 -7.19 33.08 -21.83
N LEU A 12 -7.49 33.99 -20.89
CA LEU A 12 -6.79 34.06 -19.60
C LEU A 12 -7.27 33.02 -18.58
N MET A 13 -8.51 32.53 -18.70
CA MET A 13 -9.02 31.46 -17.81
C MET A 13 -8.56 30.06 -18.20
N THR A 14 -8.10 29.85 -19.45
CA THR A 14 -7.58 28.55 -19.89
C THR A 14 -6.11 28.36 -19.57
N LEU A 15 -5.38 29.40 -19.18
CA LEU A 15 -3.97 29.33 -18.80
C LEU A 15 -3.73 28.91 -17.34
N SER A 16 -4.79 28.89 -16.51
CA SER A 16 -4.68 28.51 -15.10
C SER A 16 -4.73 26.97 -14.87
N ALA A 17 -4.97 26.18 -15.91
CA ALA A 17 -5.01 24.71 -15.85
C ALA A 17 -3.69 24.05 -16.28
N ILE A 18 -2.63 24.84 -16.50
CA ILE A 18 -1.32 24.27 -16.85
C ILE A 18 -0.60 23.86 -15.56
N GLY A 19 -0.82 22.60 -15.20
CA GLY A 19 0.21 21.78 -14.61
C GLY A 19 0.73 22.27 -13.25
N GLN A 20 -0.02 22.02 -12.16
CA GLN A 20 0.68 21.75 -10.91
C GLN A 20 1.63 20.58 -11.21
N LYS A 21 2.94 20.86 -11.26
CA LYS A 21 3.94 19.80 -11.26
C LYS A 21 3.65 18.93 -10.05
N PRO A 22 3.57 17.59 -10.21
CA PRO A 22 3.40 16.72 -9.08
C PRO A 22 4.46 17.09 -8.03
N GLU A 23 4.00 17.33 -6.81
CA GLU A 23 4.86 17.67 -5.69
C GLU A 23 5.91 16.57 -5.53
N LYS A 24 7.17 16.95 -5.39
CA LYS A 24 8.25 15.98 -5.23
C LYS A 24 8.10 15.25 -3.90
N TYR A 25 8.12 13.91 -3.93
CA TYR A 25 8.24 13.14 -2.70
C TYR A 25 9.58 13.40 -2.05
N THR A 26 9.53 13.79 -0.79
CA THR A 26 10.71 13.90 0.04
C THR A 26 10.97 12.59 0.77
N GLU A 27 12.18 12.41 1.31
CA GLU A 27 12.46 11.30 2.23
C GLU A 27 11.48 11.29 3.41
N ASN A 28 11.00 12.47 3.82
CA ASN A 28 10.01 12.61 4.88
C ASN A 28 8.65 12.01 4.51
N ASP A 29 8.18 12.15 3.27
CA ASP A 29 6.90 11.55 2.83
C ASP A 29 6.93 10.02 2.93
N ILE A 30 8.07 9.41 2.57
CA ILE A 30 8.25 7.95 2.66
C ILE A 30 8.27 7.50 4.11
N LYS A 31 8.99 8.23 4.97
CA LYS A 31 9.04 7.95 6.42
C LYS A 31 7.65 8.13 7.05
N GLN A 32 6.92 9.15 6.63
CA GLN A 32 5.57 9.40 7.10
C GLN A 32 4.62 8.30 6.66
N PHE A 33 4.60 7.92 5.37
CA PHE A 33 3.82 6.78 4.88
C PHE A 33 4.14 5.50 5.66
N TYR A 34 5.43 5.20 5.86
CA TYR A 34 5.88 4.02 6.61
C TYR A 34 5.37 4.02 8.05
N ARG A 35 5.41 5.16 8.73
CA ARG A 35 4.93 5.26 10.12
C ARG A 35 3.43 5.13 10.21
N THR A 36 2.70 5.75 9.29
CA THR A 36 1.23 5.76 9.35
C THR A 36 0.63 4.40 8.98
N ILE A 37 1.27 3.64 8.08
CA ILE A 37 0.77 2.31 7.70
C ILE A 37 1.02 1.22 8.76
N GLN A 38 1.85 1.48 9.76
CA GLN A 38 2.08 0.55 10.87
C GLN A 38 0.84 0.41 11.75
N GLY A 39 0.71 -0.75 12.40
CA GLY A 39 -0.40 -1.07 13.30
C GLY A 39 -1.43 -2.00 12.67
N ASP A 40 -2.59 -2.06 13.26
CA ASP A 40 -3.65 -3.00 12.94
C ASP A 40 -4.75 -2.31 12.13
N TYR A 41 -5.25 -3.02 11.12
CA TYR A 41 -6.32 -2.56 10.25
C TYR A 41 -7.41 -3.60 10.16
N ILE A 42 -8.64 -3.22 10.47
CA ILE A 42 -9.80 -4.10 10.47
C ILE A 42 -10.67 -3.80 9.24
N GLY A 43 -11.00 -4.83 8.48
CA GLY A 43 -11.84 -4.74 7.30
C GLY A 43 -12.83 -5.88 7.20
N GLN A 44 -13.99 -5.59 6.61
CA GLN A 44 -15.04 -6.59 6.39
C GLN A 44 -14.97 -7.11 4.96
N LEU A 45 -14.76 -8.42 4.81
CA LEU A 45 -14.71 -9.08 3.50
C LEU A 45 -16.12 -9.38 2.98
N ASN A 46 -17.03 -9.79 3.88
CA ASN A 46 -18.46 -10.05 3.65
C ASN A 46 -19.20 -9.99 5.00
N ASP A 47 -20.51 -10.22 5.00
CA ASP A 47 -21.37 -10.08 6.19
C ASP A 47 -20.92 -10.93 7.40
N SER A 48 -20.19 -12.01 7.15
CA SER A 48 -19.76 -12.98 8.19
C SER A 48 -18.26 -13.01 8.43
N THR A 49 -17.45 -12.33 7.60
CA THR A 49 -15.99 -12.46 7.65
C THR A 49 -15.32 -11.10 7.84
N THR A 50 -14.72 -10.90 8.99
CA THR A 50 -13.87 -9.76 9.31
C THR A 50 -12.41 -10.18 9.26
N LEU A 51 -11.58 -9.35 8.66
CA LEU A 51 -10.14 -9.55 8.56
C LEU A 51 -9.40 -8.49 9.37
N THR A 52 -8.31 -8.90 10.01
CA THR A 52 -7.32 -7.95 10.54
C THR A 52 -6.03 -8.08 9.74
N LEU A 53 -5.47 -6.93 9.35
CA LEU A 53 -4.13 -6.81 8.77
C LEU A 53 -3.22 -6.21 9.83
N HIS A 54 -2.20 -6.95 10.23
CA HIS A 54 -1.14 -6.46 11.12
C HIS A 54 0.04 -6.00 10.30
N PHE A 55 0.49 -4.75 10.47
CA PHE A 55 1.69 -4.21 9.83
C PHE A 55 2.74 -3.89 10.89
N THR A 56 3.74 -4.75 11.01
CA THR A 56 4.78 -4.67 12.03
C THR A 56 6.11 -4.25 11.39
N PRO A 57 6.76 -3.19 11.90
CA PRO A 57 8.10 -2.80 11.45
C PRO A 57 9.12 -3.88 11.80
N ILE A 58 9.98 -4.21 10.83
CA ILE A 58 11.03 -5.22 10.97
C ILE A 58 12.34 -4.70 10.36
N TRP A 59 13.46 -5.27 10.81
CA TRP A 59 14.80 -4.94 10.29
C TRP A 59 15.11 -3.43 10.31
N GLU A 60 14.65 -2.74 11.34
CA GLU A 60 14.93 -1.32 11.55
C GLU A 60 16.39 -1.13 11.96
N ARG A 61 17.22 -0.72 10.99
CA ARG A 61 18.62 -0.35 11.21
C ARG A 61 18.78 1.13 10.91
N GLU A 62 19.63 1.82 11.65
CA GLU A 62 19.79 3.29 11.60
C GLU A 62 20.17 3.82 10.21
N ASP A 63 20.90 3.03 9.41
CA ASP A 63 21.40 3.41 8.09
C ASP A 63 20.57 2.84 6.93
N ASN A 64 19.41 2.24 7.22
CA ASN A 64 18.58 1.62 6.21
C ASN A 64 17.85 2.64 5.34
N ARG A 65 18.25 2.73 4.08
CA ARG A 65 17.51 3.49 3.05
C ARG A 65 16.18 2.85 2.67
N PHE A 66 15.92 1.63 3.11
CA PHE A 66 14.73 0.86 2.84
C PHE A 66 14.01 0.59 4.16
N GLN A 67 12.68 0.69 4.11
CA GLN A 67 11.85 0.44 5.25
C GLN A 67 11.09 -0.86 5.03
N TRP A 68 11.06 -1.72 6.05
CA TRP A 68 10.54 -3.05 5.96
C TRP A 68 9.41 -3.27 6.95
N LEU A 69 8.33 -3.89 6.47
CA LEU A 69 7.20 -4.30 7.29
C LEU A 69 6.93 -5.79 7.08
N TYR A 70 6.59 -6.48 8.16
CA TYR A 70 5.89 -7.74 8.09
C TYR A 70 4.39 -7.46 8.06
N MET A 71 3.67 -8.12 7.17
CA MET A 71 2.21 -8.07 7.09
C MET A 71 1.64 -9.45 7.30
N GLU A 72 0.71 -9.57 8.25
CA GLU A 72 -0.07 -10.77 8.48
C GLU A 72 -1.56 -10.44 8.39
N ALA A 73 -2.29 -11.22 7.60
CA ALA A 73 -3.74 -11.12 7.48
C ALA A 73 -4.40 -12.28 8.22
N VAL A 74 -5.27 -11.97 9.16
CA VAL A 74 -5.96 -12.94 10.02
C VAL A 74 -7.46 -12.87 9.79
N ASN A 75 -8.10 -14.02 9.67
CA ASN A 75 -9.55 -14.12 9.74
C ASN A 75 -9.99 -14.11 11.21
N ASN A 76 -10.72 -13.07 11.60
CA ASN A 76 -11.11 -12.86 13.01
C ASN A 76 -12.07 -13.92 13.54
N SER A 77 -12.92 -14.49 12.68
CA SER A 77 -13.91 -15.49 13.07
C SER A 77 -13.26 -16.85 13.34
N THR A 78 -12.31 -17.25 12.50
CA THR A 78 -11.65 -18.55 12.61
C THR A 78 -10.29 -18.49 13.31
N LYS A 79 -9.77 -17.28 13.57
CA LYS A 79 -8.43 -17.03 14.12
C LYS A 79 -7.30 -17.65 13.26
N THR A 80 -7.55 -17.83 11.96
CA THR A 80 -6.57 -18.41 11.04
C THR A 80 -5.84 -17.34 10.26
N VAL A 81 -4.53 -17.51 10.13
CA VAL A 81 -3.70 -16.69 9.24
C VAL A 81 -3.99 -17.07 7.81
N ILE A 82 -4.40 -16.11 6.99
CA ILE A 82 -4.74 -16.31 5.58
C ILE A 82 -3.67 -15.83 4.63
N GLU A 83 -2.86 -14.87 5.05
CA GLU A 83 -1.78 -14.34 4.21
C GLU A 83 -0.66 -13.74 5.05
N GLN A 84 0.58 -13.91 4.58
CA GLN A 84 1.78 -13.33 5.20
C GLN A 84 2.70 -12.80 4.11
N LYS A 85 3.18 -11.58 4.27
CA LYS A 85 4.09 -10.92 3.32
C LYS A 85 5.15 -10.10 4.05
N ILE A 86 6.28 -9.93 3.38
CA ILE A 86 7.25 -8.90 3.74
C ILE A 86 7.11 -7.77 2.72
N ILE A 87 7.02 -6.56 3.22
CA ILE A 87 6.82 -5.34 2.44
C ILE A 87 8.10 -4.49 2.55
N GLU A 88 8.68 -4.17 1.42
CA GLU A 88 9.83 -3.28 1.29
C GLU A 88 9.36 -1.97 0.67
N ILE A 89 9.56 -0.85 1.36
CA ILE A 89 9.23 0.49 0.88
C ILE A 89 10.53 1.20 0.53
N LYS A 90 10.63 1.70 -0.71
CA LYS A 90 11.84 2.35 -1.20
C LYS A 90 11.55 3.48 -2.18
N PRO A 91 12.38 4.54 -2.20
CA PRO A 91 12.26 5.58 -3.19
C PRO A 91 12.54 5.02 -4.61
N ILE A 92 11.84 5.57 -5.60
CA ILE A 92 12.15 5.34 -7.02
C ILE A 92 12.68 6.62 -7.64
N SER A 93 12.01 7.73 -7.33
CA SER A 93 12.30 9.05 -7.88
C SER A 93 11.75 10.11 -6.92
N ASP A 94 11.95 11.37 -7.27
CA ASP A 94 11.45 12.52 -6.51
C ASP A 94 9.90 12.60 -6.43
N ILE A 95 9.19 11.81 -7.22
CA ILE A 95 7.71 11.89 -7.34
C ILE A 95 6.98 10.59 -7.05
N ALA A 96 7.69 9.50 -6.75
CA ALA A 96 7.08 8.19 -6.53
C ALA A 96 7.92 7.30 -5.63
N PHE A 97 7.28 6.45 -4.84
CA PHE A 97 7.94 5.39 -4.11
C PHE A 97 7.40 4.02 -4.54
N LYS A 98 8.23 3.02 -4.33
CA LYS A 98 7.91 1.63 -4.66
C LYS A 98 7.65 0.85 -3.40
N VAL A 99 6.54 0.15 -3.40
CA VAL A 99 6.26 -0.92 -2.43
C VAL A 99 6.52 -2.25 -3.14
N VAL A 100 7.45 -3.02 -2.62
CA VAL A 100 7.75 -4.37 -3.10
C VAL A 100 7.23 -5.36 -2.08
N VAL A 101 6.27 -6.16 -2.49
CA VAL A 101 5.67 -7.20 -1.66
C VAL A 101 6.37 -8.51 -1.97
N HIS A 102 6.92 -9.15 -0.95
CA HIS A 102 7.62 -10.42 -1.03
C HIS A 102 6.80 -11.51 -0.34
N GLY A 103 6.77 -12.71 -0.91
CA GLY A 103 6.33 -13.92 -0.22
C GLY A 103 7.43 -14.44 0.73
N LEU A 104 7.05 -15.37 1.59
CA LEU A 104 7.94 -16.09 2.50
C LEU A 104 8.18 -17.51 2.00
N LYS A 105 9.39 -18.04 2.17
CA LYS A 105 9.73 -19.44 1.82
C LYS A 105 9.04 -20.44 2.75
N GLN A 106 8.95 -20.11 4.04
CA GLN A 106 8.35 -20.93 5.10
C GLN A 106 7.40 -20.08 5.94
N PRO A 107 6.21 -19.74 5.44
CA PRO A 107 5.32 -18.79 6.11
C PRO A 107 4.89 -19.25 7.51
N SER A 108 4.71 -20.56 7.74
CA SER A 108 4.30 -21.09 9.06
C SER A 108 5.27 -20.77 10.21
N VAL A 109 6.54 -20.48 9.92
CA VAL A 109 7.52 -20.07 10.94
C VAL A 109 7.19 -18.69 11.51
N PHE A 110 6.51 -17.86 10.72
CA PHE A 110 6.23 -16.46 11.04
C PHE A 110 4.79 -16.24 11.54
N GLU A 111 3.97 -17.29 11.57
CA GLU A 111 2.57 -17.21 11.98
C GLU A 111 2.43 -16.72 13.42
N GLY A 112 1.61 -15.67 13.63
CA GLY A 112 1.40 -15.04 14.92
C GLY A 112 2.59 -14.23 15.44
N LYS A 113 3.64 -13.98 14.65
CA LYS A 113 4.84 -13.24 15.10
C LYS A 113 4.72 -11.73 14.91
N TRP A 114 3.60 -11.23 14.41
CA TRP A 114 3.35 -9.81 14.19
C TRP A 114 3.51 -8.96 15.45
N SER A 115 3.21 -9.48 16.63
CA SER A 115 3.35 -8.77 17.93
C SER A 115 4.79 -8.76 18.47
N ASN A 116 5.72 -9.52 17.88
CA ASN A 116 7.11 -9.63 18.33
C ASN A 116 8.08 -9.18 17.24
N ARG A 117 8.29 -7.86 17.11
CA ARG A 117 9.17 -7.28 16.09
C ARG A 117 10.62 -7.79 16.17
N ASN A 118 11.13 -8.05 17.39
CA ASN A 118 12.50 -8.52 17.59
C ASN A 118 12.71 -9.95 17.09
N PHE A 119 11.62 -10.72 16.89
CA PHE A 119 11.69 -12.05 16.28
C PHE A 119 12.37 -12.03 14.90
N PHE A 120 12.14 -10.94 14.14
CA PHE A 120 12.65 -10.79 12.78
C PHE A 120 14.15 -10.45 12.72
N ASP A 121 14.77 -10.01 13.82
CA ASP A 121 16.19 -9.64 13.87
C ASP A 121 17.12 -10.85 13.64
N GLY A 122 16.62 -12.06 13.92
CA GLY A 122 17.33 -13.33 13.63
C GLY A 122 17.31 -13.73 12.15
N PHE A 123 16.62 -12.99 11.30
CA PHE A 123 16.43 -13.30 9.88
C PHE A 123 17.00 -12.21 8.98
N ASN A 124 17.12 -12.54 7.70
CA ASN A 124 17.52 -11.60 6.65
C ASN A 124 16.74 -11.88 5.37
N THR A 125 17.06 -11.18 4.30
CA THR A 125 16.34 -11.27 3.01
C THR A 125 16.40 -12.65 2.34
N SER A 126 17.17 -13.60 2.86
CA SER A 126 17.21 -14.98 2.32
C SER A 126 15.92 -15.76 2.52
N ILE A 127 15.06 -15.33 3.46
CA ILE A 127 13.72 -15.92 3.70
C ILE A 127 12.70 -15.54 2.63
N LEU A 128 12.99 -14.55 1.79
CA LEU A 128 12.06 -14.03 0.81
C LEU A 128 11.90 -14.95 -0.40
N LYS A 129 10.67 -15.02 -0.93
CA LYS A 129 10.28 -15.80 -2.10
C LYS A 129 9.43 -14.96 -3.04
N GLY A 130 9.84 -14.85 -4.30
CA GLY A 130 9.11 -14.09 -5.29
C GLY A 130 8.97 -12.60 -4.90
N LYS A 131 8.44 -11.80 -5.78
CA LYS A 131 8.12 -10.39 -5.47
C LYS A 131 7.08 -9.84 -6.44
N SER A 132 6.24 -8.97 -5.93
CA SER A 132 5.33 -8.12 -6.70
C SER A 132 5.65 -6.66 -6.43
N LYS A 133 5.57 -5.83 -7.45
CA LYS A 133 5.94 -4.40 -7.33
C LYS A 133 4.72 -3.54 -7.53
N PHE A 134 4.54 -2.58 -6.64
CA PHE A 134 3.52 -1.55 -6.70
C PHE A 134 4.19 -0.19 -6.69
N ASN A 135 3.89 0.63 -7.68
CA ASN A 135 4.32 2.01 -7.68
C ASN A 135 3.19 2.84 -7.08
N PHE A 136 3.48 3.49 -5.97
CA PHE A 136 2.56 4.43 -5.34
C PHE A 136 2.82 5.82 -5.85
N VAL A 137 1.75 6.52 -6.19
CA VAL A 137 1.75 7.91 -6.60
C VAL A 137 0.87 8.67 -5.63
N LYS A 138 1.35 9.79 -5.13
CA LYS A 138 0.56 10.74 -4.36
C LYS A 138 -0.45 11.41 -5.30
N THR A 139 -1.71 11.33 -5.00
CA THR A 139 -2.78 11.92 -5.82
C THR A 139 -3.33 13.19 -5.22
N LEU A 140 -3.37 13.26 -3.89
CA LEU A 140 -3.75 14.41 -3.08
C LEU A 140 -2.85 14.45 -1.86
N ASP A 141 -2.89 15.53 -1.11
CA ASP A 141 -2.25 15.56 0.19
C ASP A 141 -2.78 14.40 1.03
N TYR A 142 -1.83 13.64 1.62
CA TYR A 142 -2.13 12.46 2.44
C TYR A 142 -2.85 11.29 1.73
N GLU A 143 -2.91 11.28 0.40
CA GLU A 143 -3.49 10.18 -0.38
C GLU A 143 -2.46 9.56 -1.32
N TYR A 144 -2.31 8.23 -1.24
CA TYR A 144 -1.39 7.44 -2.04
C TYR A 144 -2.15 6.30 -2.73
N GLN A 145 -1.93 6.12 -4.02
CA GLN A 145 -2.57 5.01 -4.73
C GLN A 145 -1.67 4.34 -5.75
N THR A 146 -1.98 3.09 -6.05
CA THR A 146 -1.35 2.34 -7.14
C THR A 146 -2.21 2.42 -8.39
N GLY A 147 -1.60 2.26 -9.58
CA GLY A 147 -2.35 1.81 -10.75
C GLY A 147 -2.76 0.33 -10.64
N TRP A 148 -3.65 -0.13 -11.54
CA TRP A 148 -3.93 -1.55 -11.68
C TRP A 148 -2.69 -2.29 -12.18
N ASN A 149 -2.17 -3.21 -11.39
CA ASN A 149 -1.02 -4.01 -11.79
C ASN A 149 -1.37 -5.00 -12.89
N LYS A 150 -0.42 -5.24 -13.80
CA LYS A 150 -0.54 -6.32 -14.77
C LYS A 150 -0.42 -7.66 -14.04
N ARG A 151 -1.25 -8.64 -14.41
CA ARG A 151 -1.25 -9.98 -13.77
C ARG A 151 0.13 -10.64 -13.71
N LYS A 152 0.95 -10.46 -14.75
CA LYS A 152 2.33 -10.99 -14.79
C LYS A 152 3.27 -10.44 -13.73
N ASP A 153 2.93 -9.29 -13.15
CA ASP A 153 3.77 -8.59 -12.16
C ASP A 153 3.41 -8.99 -10.71
N LEU A 154 2.36 -9.82 -10.53
CA LEU A 154 1.82 -10.24 -9.23
C LEU A 154 2.30 -11.63 -8.81
N LYS A 155 3.61 -11.86 -8.84
CA LYS A 155 4.22 -13.18 -8.55
C LYS A 155 4.00 -13.67 -7.12
N CYS A 156 3.73 -12.76 -6.17
CA CYS A 156 3.44 -13.11 -4.77
C CYS A 156 1.96 -13.41 -4.52
N PHE A 157 1.09 -13.19 -5.51
CA PHE A 157 -0.35 -13.43 -5.40
C PHE A 157 -0.71 -14.60 -6.32
N PRO A 158 -0.83 -15.83 -5.78
CA PRO A 158 -0.97 -17.05 -6.59
C PRO A 158 -2.23 -17.09 -7.45
N SER A 159 -3.26 -16.33 -7.09
CA SER A 159 -4.52 -16.25 -7.83
C SER A 159 -4.38 -15.60 -9.22
N GLY A 160 -3.29 -14.83 -9.47
CA GLY A 160 -3.12 -14.04 -10.68
C GLY A 160 -4.15 -12.90 -10.81
N ASP A 161 -4.72 -12.48 -9.70
CA ASP A 161 -5.69 -11.39 -9.65
C ASP A 161 -5.01 -10.04 -9.92
N ARG A 162 -5.78 -9.07 -10.40
CA ARG A 162 -5.32 -7.69 -10.47
C ARG A 162 -5.66 -7.00 -9.15
N ILE A 163 -4.73 -6.20 -8.63
CA ILE A 163 -4.87 -5.53 -7.35
C ILE A 163 -4.62 -4.03 -7.56
N HIS A 164 -5.43 -3.22 -6.92
CA HIS A 164 -5.26 -1.78 -6.78
C HIS A 164 -5.36 -1.44 -5.30
N ILE A 165 -4.42 -0.66 -4.81
CA ILE A 165 -4.33 -0.25 -3.40
C ILE A 165 -4.39 1.28 -3.35
N LYS A 166 -5.23 1.81 -2.46
CA LYS A 166 -5.28 3.21 -2.12
C LYS A 166 -5.15 3.33 -0.61
N PHE A 167 -4.29 4.22 -0.16
CA PHE A 167 -4.11 4.55 1.24
C PHE A 167 -4.42 6.02 1.45
N VAL A 168 -5.33 6.32 2.38
CA VAL A 168 -5.71 7.68 2.81
C VAL A 168 -5.18 7.85 4.22
N GLN A 169 -4.13 8.64 4.34
CA GLN A 169 -3.39 8.80 5.59
C GLN A 169 -4.18 9.57 6.65
N GLU A 170 -4.92 10.60 6.23
CA GLU A 170 -5.70 11.45 7.12
C GLU A 170 -6.78 10.66 7.87
N ASP A 171 -7.44 9.72 7.17
CA ASP A 171 -8.49 8.87 7.73
C ASP A 171 -7.94 7.52 8.23
N GLU A 172 -6.64 7.28 8.07
CA GLU A 172 -5.98 6.00 8.35
C GLU A 172 -6.70 4.79 7.72
N ARG A 173 -7.13 4.97 6.46
CA ARG A 173 -7.89 3.97 5.70
C ARG A 173 -7.05 3.34 4.58
N LEU A 174 -7.15 2.02 4.49
CA LEU A 174 -6.55 1.24 3.42
C LEU A 174 -7.65 0.62 2.56
N TYR A 175 -7.68 0.98 1.29
CA TYR A 175 -8.62 0.42 0.32
C TYR A 175 -7.89 -0.58 -0.57
N VAL A 176 -8.38 -1.81 -0.60
CA VAL A 176 -7.86 -2.86 -1.48
C VAL A 176 -8.96 -3.26 -2.45
N LYS A 177 -8.71 -3.07 -3.75
CA LYS A 177 -9.58 -3.55 -4.82
C LYS A 177 -8.90 -4.71 -5.53
N ARG A 178 -9.66 -5.77 -5.78
CA ARG A 178 -9.20 -7.00 -6.42
C ARG A 178 -10.13 -7.36 -7.57
N VAL A 179 -9.55 -7.77 -8.69
CA VAL A 179 -10.29 -8.37 -9.80
C VAL A 179 -9.76 -9.79 -9.97
N PRO A 180 -10.55 -10.83 -9.66
CA PRO A 180 -10.14 -12.22 -9.82
C PRO A 180 -9.76 -12.55 -11.27
N LYS A 181 -8.87 -13.50 -11.46
CA LYS A 181 -8.26 -13.82 -12.77
C LYS A 181 -9.29 -14.12 -13.87
N HIS A 182 -10.39 -14.76 -13.52
CA HIS A 182 -11.43 -15.18 -14.44
C HIS A 182 -12.76 -14.42 -14.25
N SER A 183 -12.71 -13.24 -13.66
CA SER A 183 -13.87 -12.40 -13.39
C SER A 183 -13.64 -10.97 -13.90
N THR A 184 -14.73 -10.29 -14.19
CA THR A 184 -14.78 -8.84 -14.42
C THR A 184 -15.24 -8.08 -13.17
N ASN A 185 -15.74 -8.80 -12.16
CA ASN A 185 -16.23 -8.20 -10.93
C ASN A 185 -15.09 -7.66 -10.09
N ILE A 186 -15.29 -6.47 -9.55
CA ILE A 186 -14.37 -5.82 -8.61
C ILE A 186 -14.84 -6.18 -7.20
N ILE A 187 -13.95 -6.79 -6.43
CA ILE A 187 -14.13 -7.00 -4.99
C ILE A 187 -13.34 -5.90 -4.29
N GLY A 188 -14.02 -5.08 -3.49
CA GLY A 188 -13.40 -4.00 -2.71
C GLY A 188 -13.52 -4.29 -1.22
N ILE A 189 -12.44 -4.06 -0.49
CA ILE A 189 -12.42 -4.10 0.97
C ILE A 189 -11.84 -2.78 1.45
N THR A 190 -12.51 -2.17 2.42
CA THR A 190 -11.99 -1.01 3.15
C THR A 190 -11.55 -1.50 4.52
N PHE A 191 -10.32 -1.19 4.87
CA PHE A 191 -9.75 -1.44 6.18
C PHE A 191 -9.62 -0.12 6.92
N PHE A 192 -10.00 -0.09 8.18
CA PHE A 192 -9.86 1.02 9.11
C PHE A 192 -8.80 0.67 10.13
N LYS A 193 -7.95 1.62 10.47
CA LYS A 193 -6.96 1.41 11.51
C LYS A 193 -7.66 1.19 12.85
N ASP A 194 -7.20 0.21 13.59
CA ASP A 194 -7.62 0.00 14.97
C ASP A 194 -6.85 0.96 15.87
N LEU A 195 -7.58 1.84 16.55
CA LEU A 195 -7.02 2.87 17.45
C LEU A 195 -7.17 2.47 18.93
N THR A 196 -7.42 1.19 19.20
CA THR A 196 -7.70 0.69 20.58
C THR A 196 -6.44 0.34 21.37
N ASP A 197 -5.23 0.66 20.88
CA ASP A 197 -3.96 0.44 21.62
C ASP A 197 -3.62 1.60 22.56
#